data_17aafd31d6432744c7fa6394eeac80d0
#
_entry.id   17aafd31d6432744c7fa6394eeac80d0
#
_cell.length_a   1.000
_cell.length_b   1.000
_cell.length_c   1.000
_cell.angle_alpha   90.00
_cell.angle_beta   90.00
_cell.angle_gamma   90.00
#
_symmetry.space_group_name_H-M   'P 1'
#
loop_
_entity.id
_entity.type
_entity.pdbx_description
1 polymer ?
#
loop_
_entity_poly.entity_id
_entity_poly.type
_entity_poly.pdbx_seq_one_letter_code
_entity_poly.pdbx_strand_id
1 'polypeptide(L)'
;ETNELIDALGEELDYIEEEKVISETDLLADLSASAKTINLPPIADAGEDKTISSEDDNTATILLDGSRSYDPDGKIQSYAWQDSNGNIIGNSAQVRVRLPLGTHPFELTVIDDKGAATKAIVTIRIQ
;
A
#
# COMPACT_ATOMS: atom_id res chain seq x y z
N GLU A 1 -24.40 0.75 -57.18
CA GLU A 1 -23.69 0.62 -57.04
C GLU A 1 -23.08 0.77 -56.60
N THR A 2 -23.51 0.68 -56.51
CA THR A 2 -22.56 0.59 -56.15
C THR A 2 -22.12 1.03 -55.54
N ASN A 3 -22.34 0.98 -55.26
CA ASN A 3 -21.46 1.17 -54.82
C ASN A 3 -21.42 1.52 -54.06
N GLU A 4 -21.60 1.23 -53.47
CA GLU A 4 -21.02 1.34 -52.96
C GLU A 4 -20.62 1.26 -52.27
N LEU A 5 -21.31 1.15 -52.21
CA LEU A 5 -20.54 0.91 -51.79
C LEU A 5 -20.07 1.17 -51.41
N ILE A 6 -20.40 1.09 -51.40
CA ILE A 6 -19.44 1.13 -51.29
C ILE A 6 -19.30 1.61 -50.77
N ASP A 7 -19.86 1.42 -50.66
CA ASP A 7 -19.27 1.56 -50.50
C ASP A 7 -19.19 1.58 -49.87
N ALA A 8 -19.90 1.28 -49.74
CA ALA A 8 -19.35 1.00 -49.45
C ALA A 8 -18.89 0.90 -48.88
N LEU A 9 -19.17 0.77 -48.71
CA LEU A 9 -18.21 0.53 -48.41
C LEU A 9 -17.64 1.03 -48.07
N GLY A 10 -18.21 1.15 -48.36
CA GLY A 10 -17.21 1.26 -48.32
C GLY A 10 -17.13 1.85 -47.57
N GLU A 11 -17.31 1.78 -47.18
CA GLU A 11 -16.71 1.99 -46.69
C GLU A 11 -16.44 2.00 -45.80
N GLU A 12 -16.87 1.61 -45.64
CA GLU A 12 -16.19 1.35 -45.00
C GLU A 12 -15.54 1.42 -44.29
N LEU A 13 -15.82 1.36 -44.42
CA LEU A 13 -14.82 1.21 -43.86
C LEU A 13 -14.41 1.84 -43.38
N ASP A 14 -14.84 2.02 -43.59
CA ASP A 14 -14.09 2.39 -43.09
C ASP A 14 -14.19 2.95 -42.31
N TYR A 15 -14.59 2.74 -41.78
CA TYR A 15 -14.24 2.91 -40.96
C TYR A 15 -14.01 2.80 -40.21
N ILE A 16 -14.50 2.56 -40.18
CA ILE A 16 -14.01 2.30 -39.65
C ILE A 16 -13.36 2.36 -39.42
N GLU A 17 -13.25 2.27 -39.26
CA GLU A 17 -12.25 2.42 -39.01
C GLU A 17 -11.59 3.52 -38.71
N GLU A 18 -11.66 4.29 -38.98
CA GLU A 18 -10.91 5.24 -38.65
C GLU A 18 -11.17 5.79 -37.39
N GLU A 19 -12.17 5.68 -37.08
CA GLU A 19 -12.46 6.15 -35.88
C GLU A 19 -11.95 5.40 -34.82
N LYS A 20 -11.66 4.39 -35.16
CA LYS A 20 -11.16 3.62 -34.19
C LYS A 20 -9.76 3.68 -34.05
N VAL A 21 -9.10 4.36 -34.80
CA VAL A 21 -7.68 4.45 -34.68
C VAL A 21 -7.32 5.62 -33.77
N ILE A 22 -6.73 5.30 -32.66
CA ILE A 22 -6.23 6.29 -31.73
C ILE A 22 -4.75 6.48 -32.03
N SER A 23 -4.33 7.72 -32.14
CA SER A 23 -2.91 7.99 -32.36
C SER A 23 -2.09 7.58 -31.16
N GLU A 24 -0.84 7.28 -31.38
CA GLU A 24 0.05 6.95 -30.26
C GLU A 24 0.17 8.11 -29.31
N THR A 25 0.15 9.33 -29.80
CA THR A 25 0.24 10.50 -28.94
C THR A 25 -0.96 10.60 -28.01
N ASP A 26 -2.15 10.36 -28.53
CA ASP A 26 -3.35 10.39 -27.72
C ASP A 26 -3.33 9.30 -26.66
N LEU A 27 -2.88 8.12 -27.05
CA LEU A 27 -2.81 7.01 -26.13
C LEU A 27 -1.81 7.27 -25.00
N LEU A 28 -0.66 7.82 -25.34
CA LEU A 28 0.35 8.13 -24.33
C LEU A 28 -0.10 9.23 -23.38
N ALA A 29 -0.80 10.24 -23.89
CA ALA A 29 -1.32 11.30 -23.06
C ALA A 29 -2.34 10.75 -22.06
N ASP A 30 -3.17 9.82 -22.53
CA ASP A 30 -4.18 9.20 -21.68
C ASP A 30 -3.55 8.36 -20.59
N LEU A 31 -2.55 7.57 -20.94
CA LEU A 31 -1.83 6.77 -19.96
C LEU A 31 -1.12 7.65 -18.94
N SER A 32 -0.54 8.75 -19.39
CA SER A 32 0.16 9.66 -18.49
C SER A 32 -0.80 10.30 -17.49
N ALA A 33 -1.99 10.69 -17.94
CA ALA A 33 -3.00 11.24 -17.07
C ALA A 33 -3.48 10.21 -16.06
N SER A 34 -3.68 8.96 -16.50
CA SER A 34 -4.06 7.89 -15.59
C SER A 34 -2.98 7.61 -14.57
N ALA A 35 -1.72 7.64 -14.98
CA ALA A 35 -0.62 7.41 -14.06
C ALA A 35 -0.58 8.47 -12.96
N LYS A 36 -0.95 9.71 -13.28
CA LYS A 36 -0.97 10.76 -12.28
C LYS A 36 -2.06 10.57 -11.23
N THR A 37 -3.10 9.82 -11.55
CA THR A 37 -4.20 9.58 -10.64
C THR A 37 -4.10 8.26 -9.91
N ILE A 38 -3.16 7.39 -10.30
CA ILE A 38 -2.94 6.12 -9.63
C ILE A 38 -2.16 6.38 -8.35
N ASN A 39 -2.69 5.89 -7.25
CA ASN A 39 -2.02 5.96 -5.97
C ASN A 39 -1.34 4.63 -5.70
N LEU A 40 -0.05 4.66 -5.43
CA LEU A 40 0.67 3.48 -4.99
C LEU A 40 0.49 3.32 -3.49
N PRO A 41 0.25 2.09 -3.01
CA PRO A 41 0.07 1.89 -1.58
C PRO A 41 1.38 2.14 -0.83
N PRO A 42 1.29 2.46 0.45
CA PRO A 42 2.49 2.62 1.25
C PRO A 42 3.16 1.28 1.48
N ILE A 43 4.43 1.33 1.85
CA ILE A 43 5.21 0.16 2.24
C ILE A 43 5.27 0.18 3.76
N ALA A 44 4.70 -0.84 4.38
CA ALA A 44 4.70 -0.97 5.83
C ALA A 44 5.93 -1.75 6.28
N ASP A 45 6.63 -1.22 7.27
CA ASP A 45 7.80 -1.88 7.85
C ASP A 45 7.63 -1.85 9.37
N ALA A 46 7.31 -3.01 9.93
CA ALA A 46 7.09 -3.14 11.37
C ALA A 46 8.37 -3.49 12.13
N GLY A 47 9.50 -3.54 11.42
CA GLY A 47 10.76 -3.95 12.00
C GLY A 47 10.93 -5.46 11.94
N GLU A 48 12.04 -5.91 12.49
CA GLU A 48 12.38 -7.33 12.48
C GLU A 48 11.90 -8.02 13.75
N ASP A 49 11.59 -9.29 13.64
CA ASP A 49 11.26 -10.12 14.80
C ASP A 49 12.44 -10.12 15.76
N LYS A 50 12.13 -10.10 17.05
CA LYS A 50 13.15 -10.03 18.08
C LYS A 50 12.86 -11.01 19.21
N THR A 51 13.93 -11.47 19.83
CA THR A 51 13.87 -12.22 21.08
C THR A 51 14.61 -11.42 22.11
N ILE A 52 13.94 -11.08 23.19
CA ILE A 52 14.45 -10.18 24.24
C ILE A 52 14.39 -10.93 25.57
N SER A 53 15.45 -10.80 26.35
CA SER A 53 15.47 -11.37 27.69
C SER A 53 14.68 -10.46 28.63
N SER A 54 13.87 -11.08 29.48
CA SER A 54 13.08 -10.34 30.47
C SER A 54 13.97 -9.78 31.56
N GLU A 55 13.44 -8.76 32.21
CA GLU A 55 14.05 -8.16 33.39
C GLU A 55 13.62 -8.93 34.63
N ASP A 56 13.97 -8.42 35.78
CA ASP A 56 13.76 -9.11 37.05
C ASP A 56 12.29 -9.39 37.34
N ASP A 57 11.39 -8.58 36.81
CA ASP A 57 9.96 -8.74 37.02
C ASP A 57 9.30 -9.59 35.96
N ASN A 58 10.08 -10.30 35.12
CA ASN A 58 9.59 -11.14 34.02
C ASN A 58 8.86 -10.36 32.95
N THR A 59 9.23 -9.10 32.77
CA THR A 59 8.74 -8.27 31.67
C THR A 59 9.91 -7.67 30.92
N ALA A 60 9.63 -7.12 29.76
CA ALA A 60 10.61 -6.34 29.02
C ALA A 60 9.89 -5.18 28.34
N THR A 61 10.55 -4.04 28.31
CA THR A 61 10.04 -2.88 27.59
C THR A 61 10.75 -2.84 26.25
N ILE A 62 9.97 -2.75 25.19
CA ILE A 62 10.52 -2.69 23.84
C ILE A 62 9.92 -1.52 23.08
N LEU A 63 10.62 -1.12 22.03
CA LEU A 63 10.13 -0.09 21.13
C LEU A 63 9.69 -0.76 19.85
N LEU A 64 8.42 -0.62 19.49
CA LEU A 64 7.92 -0.98 18.19
C LEU A 64 8.19 0.19 17.26
N ASP A 65 8.90 -0.05 16.19
CA ASP A 65 9.39 1.02 15.33
C ASP A 65 8.96 0.78 13.90
N GLY A 66 7.98 1.55 13.46
CA GLY A 66 7.48 1.54 12.09
C GLY A 66 7.99 2.71 11.26
N SER A 67 9.00 3.43 11.75
CA SER A 67 9.46 4.66 11.10
C SER A 67 10.13 4.44 9.76
N ARG A 68 10.46 3.19 9.41
CA ARG A 68 11.00 2.87 8.10
C ARG A 68 9.93 2.69 7.03
N SER A 69 8.67 2.69 7.44
CA SER A 69 7.56 2.68 6.48
C SER A 69 7.63 3.93 5.62
N TYR A 70 7.22 3.80 4.37
CA TYR A 70 7.26 4.95 3.48
C TYR A 70 6.20 4.78 2.39
N ASP A 71 5.89 5.87 1.72
CA ASP A 71 4.97 5.87 0.59
C ASP A 71 5.75 6.23 -0.67
N PRO A 72 5.78 5.36 -1.68
CA PRO A 72 6.58 5.61 -2.89
C PRO A 72 6.17 6.86 -3.65
N ASP A 73 4.91 7.29 -3.56
CA ASP A 73 4.42 8.43 -4.33
C ASP A 73 3.76 9.49 -3.47
N GLY A 74 4.03 9.49 -2.17
CA GLY A 74 3.42 10.48 -1.27
C GLY A 74 3.97 10.36 0.13
N LYS A 75 3.07 10.45 1.10
CA LYS A 75 3.42 10.49 2.52
C LYS A 75 2.60 9.50 3.30
N ILE A 76 3.16 9.01 4.40
CA ILE A 76 2.38 8.27 5.38
C ILE A 76 1.55 9.27 6.19
N GLN A 77 0.24 9.07 6.18
CA GLN A 77 -0.69 9.92 6.90
C GLN A 77 -0.84 9.48 8.35
N SER A 78 -0.90 8.18 8.58
CA SER A 78 -1.13 7.67 9.92
C SER A 78 -0.55 6.28 10.10
N TYR A 79 -0.34 5.94 11.37
CA TYR A 79 0.13 4.63 11.82
C TYR A 79 -0.84 4.10 12.85
N ALA A 80 -1.01 2.79 12.91
CA ALA A 80 -1.77 2.15 13.97
C ALA A 80 -1.12 0.81 14.29
N TRP A 81 -0.81 0.61 15.56
CA TRP A 81 -0.26 -0.64 16.04
C TRP A 81 -1.35 -1.39 16.79
N GLN A 82 -1.48 -2.68 16.50
CA GLN A 82 -2.46 -3.53 17.17
C GLN A 82 -1.76 -4.74 17.75
N ASP A 83 -2.29 -5.22 18.87
CA ASP A 83 -1.82 -6.48 19.45
C ASP A 83 -2.57 -7.65 18.81
N SER A 84 -2.32 -8.87 19.32
CA SER A 84 -2.91 -10.07 18.74
C SER A 84 -4.41 -10.17 18.98
N ASN A 85 -4.95 -9.37 19.88
CA ASN A 85 -6.38 -9.32 20.14
C ASN A 85 -7.10 -8.24 19.33
N GLY A 86 -6.37 -7.51 18.50
CA GLY A 86 -6.95 -6.45 17.70
C GLY A 86 -7.07 -5.12 18.41
N ASN A 87 -6.50 -4.99 19.62
CA ASN A 87 -6.56 -3.74 20.35
C ASN A 87 -5.50 -2.77 19.84
N ILE A 88 -5.90 -1.53 19.62
CA ILE A 88 -4.96 -0.49 19.22
C ILE A 88 -4.11 -0.11 20.43
N ILE A 89 -2.80 -0.26 20.31
CA ILE A 89 -1.88 0.04 21.41
C ILE A 89 -1.11 1.33 21.18
N GLY A 90 -1.22 1.91 20.00
CA GLY A 90 -0.62 3.20 19.70
C GLY A 90 -0.85 3.58 18.26
N ASN A 91 -0.72 4.88 17.98
CA ASN A 91 -0.94 5.41 16.63
C ASN A 91 0.18 6.34 16.19
N SER A 92 1.38 6.08 16.69
CA SER A 92 2.59 6.79 16.26
C SER A 92 3.49 5.82 15.50
N ALA A 93 4.45 6.36 14.76
CA ALA A 93 5.42 5.53 14.07
C ALA A 93 6.19 4.64 15.05
N GLN A 94 6.45 5.12 16.24
CA GLN A 94 7.13 4.37 17.29
C GLN A 94 6.23 4.29 18.52
N VAL A 95 6.15 3.09 19.10
CA VAL A 95 5.33 2.85 20.28
C VAL A 95 6.15 1.99 21.23
N ARG A 96 6.24 2.43 22.50
CA ARG A 96 6.93 1.67 23.53
C ARG A 96 5.92 0.82 24.26
N VAL A 97 6.22 -0.47 24.42
CA VAL A 97 5.32 -1.42 25.07
C VAL A 97 6.09 -2.23 26.08
N ARG A 98 5.42 -2.62 27.15
CA ARG A 98 5.96 -3.49 28.18
C ARG A 98 5.26 -4.84 28.06
N LEU A 99 6.03 -5.90 27.91
CA LEU A 99 5.51 -7.21 27.57
C LEU A 99 5.92 -8.24 28.61
N PRO A 100 5.00 -9.14 28.99
CA PRO A 100 5.35 -10.27 29.84
C PRO A 100 6.06 -11.34 29.02
N LEU A 101 6.47 -12.39 29.70
CA LEU A 101 7.04 -13.56 29.05
C LEU A 101 6.08 -14.10 28.00
N GLY A 102 6.61 -14.56 26.90
CA GLY A 102 5.81 -15.17 25.83
C GLY A 102 6.09 -14.58 24.48
N THR A 103 5.30 -14.97 23.52
CA THR A 103 5.40 -14.54 22.14
C THR A 103 4.27 -13.55 21.85
N HIS A 104 4.63 -12.40 21.31
CA HIS A 104 3.70 -11.29 21.11
C HIS A 104 3.78 -10.80 19.67
N PRO A 105 2.79 -11.14 18.83
CA PRO A 105 2.72 -10.56 17.50
C PRO A 105 2.03 -9.20 17.54
N PHE A 106 2.53 -8.31 16.71
CA PHE A 106 1.95 -6.97 16.56
C PHE A 106 1.75 -6.69 15.09
N GLU A 107 0.68 -6.00 14.78
CA GLU A 107 0.38 -5.60 13.42
C GLU A 107 0.46 -4.09 13.30
N LEU A 108 1.23 -3.64 12.33
CA LEU A 108 1.30 -2.22 12.00
C LEU A 108 0.46 -1.98 10.75
N THR A 109 -0.44 -1.03 10.82
CA THR A 109 -1.18 -0.54 9.67
C THR A 109 -0.69 0.86 9.36
N VAL A 110 -0.28 1.11 8.13
CA VAL A 110 0.09 2.45 7.68
C VAL A 110 -0.90 2.87 6.61
N ILE A 111 -1.29 4.13 6.66
CA ILE A 111 -2.26 4.70 5.73
C ILE A 111 -1.61 5.93 5.12
N ASP A 112 -1.65 6.02 3.79
CA ASP A 112 -1.06 7.15 3.11
C ASP A 112 -2.01 8.34 3.06
N ASP A 113 -1.56 9.42 2.45
CA ASP A 113 -2.33 10.66 2.40
C ASP A 113 -3.52 10.59 1.43
N LYS A 114 -3.68 9.47 0.73
CA LYS A 114 -4.82 9.25 -0.17
C LYS A 114 -5.72 8.12 0.30
N GLY A 115 -5.44 7.58 1.48
CA GLY A 115 -6.31 6.58 2.09
C GLY A 115 -5.97 5.13 1.82
N ALA A 116 -4.91 4.85 1.07
CA ALA A 116 -4.47 3.47 0.86
C ALA A 116 -3.77 2.97 2.12
N ALA A 117 -4.02 1.72 2.47
CA ALA A 117 -3.52 1.14 3.70
C ALA A 117 -2.72 -0.13 3.41
N THR A 118 -1.68 -0.35 4.20
CA THR A 118 -0.85 -1.55 4.10
C THR A 118 -0.50 -2.00 5.52
N LYS A 119 -0.34 -3.30 5.70
CA LYS A 119 -0.07 -3.89 7.00
C LYS A 119 1.22 -4.67 6.99
N ALA A 120 1.87 -4.72 8.16
CA ALA A 120 3.04 -5.55 8.37
C ALA A 120 2.97 -6.11 9.78
N ILE A 121 3.57 -7.27 9.99
CA ILE A 121 3.53 -7.95 11.29
C ILE A 121 4.95 -8.13 11.78
N VAL A 122 5.14 -7.90 13.08
CA VAL A 122 6.39 -8.19 13.76
C VAL A 122 6.07 -9.04 14.99
N THR A 123 6.92 -10.00 15.29
CA THR A 123 6.76 -10.87 16.44
C THR A 123 7.89 -10.62 17.43
N ILE A 124 7.52 -10.36 18.68
CA ILE A 124 8.46 -10.12 19.76
C ILE A 124 8.31 -11.24 20.76
N ARG A 125 9.42 -11.87 21.08
CA ARG A 125 9.45 -12.94 22.06
C ARG A 125 10.22 -12.49 23.29
N ILE A 126 9.59 -12.65 24.44
CA ILE A 126 10.20 -12.31 25.73
C ILE A 126 10.47 -13.62 26.48
N GLN A 127 11.71 -13.81 26.88
CA GLN A 127 12.10 -15.04 27.55
C GLN A 127 13.00 -14.81 28.77
#